data_f56a29187b5193960489291378b280a9
#
_entry.id   f56a29187b5193960489291378b280a9
#
_cell.length_a   1.000
_cell.length_b   1.000
_cell.length_c   1.000
_cell.angle_alpha   90.00
_cell.angle_beta   90.00
_cell.angle_gamma   90.00
#
_symmetry.space_group_name_H-M   'P 1'
#
loop_
_entity.id
_entity.type
_entity.pdbx_description
1 polymer ?
#
loop_
_entity_poly.entity_id
_entity_poly.type
_entity_poly.pdbx_seq_one_letter_code
_entity_poly.pdbx_strand_id
1 'polypeptide(L)'
;MTETFGGRGAVRIKSSGAAVAQSVPYSLRVTYPQMGRLGHIDASVDLDPQDAMPPFMNNEILTLTLEDGREFDFYVQAVEPLGGRVRVIAKGGGLRG
;
A
#
# COMPACT_ATOMS: atom_id res chain seq x y z
N MET A 1 -17.44 1.30 -11.00
CA MET A 1 -17.76 1.14 -9.57
C MET A 1 -16.50 1.25 -8.75
N THR A 2 -16.54 1.95 -7.64
CA THR A 2 -15.39 2.17 -6.76
C THR A 2 -15.74 1.75 -5.35
N GLU A 3 -14.85 1.00 -4.70
CA GLU A 3 -14.99 0.65 -3.30
C GLU A 3 -13.78 1.18 -2.52
N THR A 4 -14.02 1.56 -1.27
CA THR A 4 -12.98 2.06 -0.38
C THR A 4 -12.87 1.14 0.83
N PHE A 5 -11.65 0.72 1.13
CA PHE A 5 -11.33 -0.10 2.29
C PHE A 5 -10.35 0.66 3.18
N GLY A 6 -10.55 0.57 4.48
CA GLY A 6 -9.63 1.15 5.44
C GLY A 6 -9.44 0.24 6.63
N GLY A 7 -8.38 0.46 7.38
CA GLY A 7 -8.10 -0.32 8.58
C GLY A 7 -6.63 -0.24 8.95
N ARG A 8 -6.16 -1.22 9.69
CA ARG A 8 -4.75 -1.35 10.05
C ARG A 8 -4.22 -2.67 9.50
N GLY A 9 -3.05 -2.61 8.92
CA GLY A 9 -2.45 -3.78 8.29
C GLY A 9 -0.95 -3.84 8.50
N ALA A 10 -0.34 -4.91 7.99
CA ALA A 10 1.09 -5.13 8.05
C ALA A 10 1.72 -4.94 6.68
N VAL A 11 2.95 -4.40 6.67
CA VAL A 11 3.71 -4.17 5.45
C VAL A 11 5.01 -4.96 5.52
N ARG A 12 5.33 -5.67 4.44
CA ARG A 12 6.59 -6.39 4.31
C ARG A 12 7.19 -6.18 2.92
N ILE A 13 8.48 -6.43 2.79
CA ILE A 13 9.16 -6.41 1.48
C ILE A 13 8.84 -7.72 0.77
N LYS A 14 8.33 -7.64 -0.45
CA LYS A 14 7.88 -8.82 -1.19
C LYS A 14 9.02 -9.80 -1.47
N SER A 15 10.18 -9.30 -1.90
CA SER A 15 11.28 -10.17 -2.31
C SER A 15 11.91 -10.97 -1.17
N SER A 16 12.00 -10.36 0.03
CA SER A 16 12.67 -11.00 1.17
C SER A 16 11.71 -11.48 2.25
N GLY A 17 10.47 -10.96 2.26
CA GLY A 17 9.53 -11.19 3.34
C GLY A 17 9.84 -10.42 4.60
N ALA A 18 10.85 -9.54 4.58
CA ALA A 18 11.23 -8.76 5.77
C ALA A 18 10.13 -7.79 6.18
N ALA A 19 9.83 -7.77 7.47
CA ALA A 19 8.79 -6.88 8.00
C ALA A 19 9.25 -5.42 7.92
N VAL A 20 8.38 -4.55 7.40
CA VAL A 20 8.59 -3.11 7.38
C VAL A 20 7.82 -2.47 8.53
N ALA A 21 6.54 -2.84 8.70
CA ALA A 21 5.70 -2.34 9.78
C ALA A 21 4.62 -3.37 10.07
N GLN A 22 4.22 -3.50 11.33
CA GLN A 22 3.30 -4.55 11.76
C GLN A 22 1.85 -4.08 11.91
N SER A 23 1.64 -2.81 12.18
CA SER A 23 0.28 -2.28 12.34
C SER A 23 0.27 -0.83 11.94
N VAL A 24 -0.21 -0.56 10.74
CA VAL A 24 -0.22 0.80 10.18
C VAL A 24 -1.59 1.09 9.59
N PRO A 25 -2.07 2.34 9.68
CA PRO A 25 -3.30 2.76 9.02
C PRO A 25 -3.12 2.70 7.51
N TYR A 26 -4.14 2.20 6.81
CA TYR A 26 -4.15 2.22 5.35
C TYR A 26 -5.51 2.62 4.83
N SER A 27 -5.53 3.07 3.58
CA SER A 27 -6.74 3.33 2.83
C SER A 27 -6.54 2.87 1.39
N LEU A 28 -7.45 2.05 0.90
CA LEU A 28 -7.43 1.56 -0.48
C LEU A 28 -8.68 2.03 -1.20
N ARG A 29 -8.50 2.52 -2.41
CA ARG A 29 -9.60 2.79 -3.34
C ARG A 29 -9.46 1.86 -4.52
N VAL A 30 -10.42 0.94 -4.66
CA VAL A 30 -10.44 -0.04 -5.74
C VAL A 30 -11.46 0.42 -6.78
N THR A 31 -10.98 0.68 -7.99
CA THR A 31 -11.83 1.00 -9.13
C THR A 31 -11.91 -0.23 -10.00
N TYR A 32 -13.09 -0.83 -10.10
CA TYR A 32 -13.28 -2.04 -10.88
C TYR A 32 -13.33 -1.74 -12.36
N PRO A 33 -12.91 -2.71 -13.22
CA PRO A 33 -12.99 -2.53 -14.66
C PRO A 33 -14.42 -2.25 -15.12
N GLN A 34 -14.54 -1.34 -16.06
CA GLN A 34 -15.80 -1.00 -16.72
C GLN A 34 -15.56 -0.96 -18.23
N MET A 35 -16.65 -0.96 -19.01
CA MET A 35 -16.56 -0.94 -20.46
C MET A 35 -15.67 0.23 -20.92
N GLY A 36 -14.59 -0.11 -21.65
CA GLY A 36 -13.65 0.87 -22.17
C GLY A 36 -12.65 1.42 -21.14
N ARG A 37 -12.64 0.90 -19.89
CA ARG A 37 -11.71 1.34 -18.86
C ARG A 37 -11.15 0.17 -18.09
N LEU A 38 -9.85 0.26 -17.77
CA LEU A 38 -9.17 -0.70 -16.89
C LEU A 38 -9.44 -0.34 -15.44
N GLY A 39 -9.49 -1.37 -14.59
CA GLY A 39 -9.53 -1.16 -13.14
C GLY A 39 -8.16 -0.81 -12.60
N HIS A 40 -8.14 -0.19 -11.42
CA HIS A 40 -6.89 0.14 -10.73
C HIS A 40 -7.13 0.23 -9.22
N ILE A 41 -6.04 0.19 -8.46
CA ILE A 41 -6.06 0.36 -7.02
C ILE A 41 -5.14 1.51 -6.65
N ASP A 42 -5.71 2.50 -5.95
CA ASP A 42 -4.95 3.59 -5.33
C ASP A 42 -4.89 3.31 -3.84
N ALA A 43 -3.72 3.47 -3.26
CA ALA A 43 -3.52 3.18 -1.86
C ALA A 43 -2.76 4.29 -1.17
N SER A 44 -3.05 4.49 0.12
CA SER A 44 -2.21 5.30 1.00
C SER A 44 -1.95 4.51 2.27
N VAL A 45 -0.71 4.54 2.74
CA VAL A 45 -0.27 3.87 3.96
C VAL A 45 0.54 4.85 4.78
N ASP A 46 0.21 4.99 6.06
CA ASP A 46 0.93 5.89 6.94
C ASP A 46 2.04 5.12 7.64
N LEU A 47 3.28 5.53 7.40
CA LEU A 47 4.48 4.88 7.94
C LEU A 47 5.35 5.89 8.68
N ASP A 48 6.23 5.39 9.56
CA ASP A 48 7.31 6.22 10.07
C ASP A 48 8.31 6.48 8.93
N PRO A 49 8.95 7.67 8.90
CA PRO A 49 9.90 7.98 7.82
C PRO A 49 11.02 6.94 7.69
N GLN A 50 11.51 6.41 8.80
CA GLN A 50 12.57 5.40 8.79
C GLN A 50 12.12 4.08 8.17
N ASP A 51 10.81 3.79 8.16
CA ASP A 51 10.25 2.58 7.55
C ASP A 51 9.91 2.79 6.07
N ALA A 52 9.53 4.01 5.70
CA ALA A 52 9.07 4.32 4.35
C ALA A 52 10.22 4.63 3.38
N MET A 53 11.26 5.32 3.86
CA MET A 53 12.30 5.84 2.96
C MET A 53 13.16 4.77 2.29
N PRO A 54 13.66 3.72 2.99
CA PRO A 54 14.47 2.72 2.32
C PRO A 54 13.75 2.02 1.17
N PRO A 55 12.51 1.52 1.34
CA PRO A 55 11.78 0.93 0.21
C PRO A 55 11.56 1.91 -0.94
N PHE A 56 11.26 3.18 -0.62
CA PHE A 56 11.05 4.19 -1.64
C PHE A 56 12.33 4.45 -2.44
N MET A 57 13.47 4.60 -1.76
CA MET A 57 14.73 4.90 -2.42
C MET A 57 15.26 3.71 -3.23
N ASN A 58 14.95 2.49 -2.82
CA ASN A 58 15.43 1.27 -3.47
C ASN A 58 14.44 0.70 -4.48
N ASN A 59 13.31 1.38 -4.74
CA ASN A 59 12.25 0.91 -5.64
C ASN A 59 11.76 -0.50 -5.28
N GLU A 60 11.62 -0.77 -4.00
CA GLU A 60 11.18 -2.09 -3.52
C GLU A 60 9.68 -2.28 -3.75
N ILE A 61 9.30 -3.52 -4.09
CA ILE A 61 7.90 -3.92 -4.11
C ILE A 61 7.53 -4.36 -2.69
N LEU A 62 6.46 -3.79 -2.16
CA LEU A 62 5.96 -4.07 -0.82
C LEU A 62 4.66 -4.86 -0.89
N THR A 63 4.35 -5.59 0.16
CA THR A 63 3.08 -6.28 0.30
C THR A 63 2.39 -5.77 1.56
N LEU A 64 1.17 -5.25 1.38
CA LEU A 64 0.29 -4.87 2.48
C LEU A 64 -0.68 -6.02 2.74
N THR A 65 -0.71 -6.50 3.99
CA THR A 65 -1.70 -7.47 4.43
C THR A 65 -2.83 -6.71 5.12
N LEU A 66 -4.03 -6.80 4.58
CA LEU A 66 -5.20 -6.11 5.10
C LEU A 66 -5.76 -6.81 6.34
N GLU A 67 -6.67 -6.15 7.06
CA GLU A 67 -7.29 -6.72 8.24
C GLU A 67 -8.01 -8.05 7.98
N ASP A 68 -8.57 -8.22 6.78
CA ASP A 68 -9.29 -9.43 6.39
C ASP A 68 -8.38 -10.55 5.85
N GLY A 69 -7.07 -10.33 5.84
CA GLY A 69 -6.10 -11.31 5.37
C GLY A 69 -5.76 -11.22 3.90
N ARG A 70 -6.45 -10.40 3.12
CA ARG A 70 -6.09 -10.20 1.71
C ARG A 70 -4.77 -9.46 1.61
N GLU A 71 -4.09 -9.62 0.49
CA GLU A 71 -2.79 -9.01 0.25
C GLU A 71 -2.82 -8.12 -0.96
N PHE A 72 -2.04 -7.05 -0.91
CA PHE A 72 -1.92 -6.08 -1.98
C PHE A 72 -0.43 -5.77 -2.18
N ASP A 73 0.10 -6.13 -3.36
CA ASP A 73 1.47 -5.80 -3.73
C ASP A 73 1.49 -4.42 -4.37
N PHE A 74 2.42 -3.59 -3.93
CA PHE A 74 2.49 -2.22 -4.42
C PHE A 74 3.93 -1.72 -4.42
N TYR A 75 4.16 -0.65 -5.18
CA TYR A 75 5.38 0.12 -5.10
C TYR A 75 5.06 1.52 -4.61
N VAL A 76 6.04 2.15 -3.97
CA VAL A 76 5.87 3.50 -3.44
C VAL A 76 6.01 4.49 -4.59
N GLN A 77 4.93 5.16 -4.95
CA GLN A 77 4.92 6.15 -6.01
C GLN A 77 5.38 7.51 -5.50
N ALA A 78 4.97 7.88 -4.31
CA ALA A 78 5.30 9.17 -3.69
C ALA A 78 5.25 9.05 -2.17
N VAL A 79 5.94 9.96 -1.51
CA VAL A 79 5.94 10.05 -0.05
C VAL A 79 5.58 11.49 0.33
N GLU A 80 4.54 11.65 1.15
CA GLU A 80 4.08 12.95 1.60
C GLU A 80 4.29 13.10 3.11
N PRO A 81 4.86 14.22 3.58
CA PRO A 81 4.97 14.47 5.03
C PRO A 81 3.60 14.60 5.68
N LEU A 82 3.46 14.00 6.87
CA LEU A 82 2.19 14.02 7.59
C LEU A 82 2.45 14.06 9.10
N GLY A 83 2.73 15.25 9.64
CA GLY A 83 2.82 15.46 11.09
C GLY A 83 3.78 14.50 11.82
N GLY A 84 5.03 14.39 11.38
CA GLY A 84 6.01 13.48 11.97
C GLY A 84 5.98 12.06 11.45
N ARG A 85 5.02 11.75 10.59
CA ARG A 85 4.93 10.50 9.82
C ARG A 85 4.94 10.84 8.34
N VAL A 86 4.98 9.83 7.50
CA VAL A 86 4.85 10.03 6.07
C VAL A 86 3.68 9.18 5.56
N ARG A 87 2.97 9.73 4.59
CA ARG A 87 1.96 8.99 3.84
C ARG A 87 2.58 8.48 2.56
N VAL A 88 2.58 7.18 2.41
CA VAL A 88 3.06 6.53 1.19
C VAL A 88 1.90 6.46 0.23
N ILE A 89 2.07 7.07 -0.95
CA ILE A 89 1.12 6.96 -2.05
C ILE A 89 1.58 5.81 -2.92
N ALA A 90 0.71 4.86 -3.13
CA ALA A 90 1.08 3.60 -3.76
C ALA A 90 0.10 3.23 -4.87
N LYS A 91 0.60 2.49 -5.85
CA LYS A 91 -0.21 1.86 -6.89
C LYS A 91 0.16 0.41 -7.01
N GLY A 92 -0.83 -0.42 -7.31
CA GLY A 92 -0.59 -1.84 -7.46
C GLY A 92 -1.58 -2.53 -8.39
N GLY A 93 -1.33 -3.80 -8.62
CA GLY A 93 -2.03 -4.59 -9.64
C GLY A 93 -3.36 -5.17 -9.22
N GLY A 94 -3.57 -5.45 -7.95
CA GLY A 94 -4.82 -6.05 -7.50
C GLY A 94 -4.71 -6.70 -6.14
N LEU A 95 -5.86 -7.03 -5.57
CA LEU A 95 -5.95 -7.73 -4.29
C LEU A 95 -5.83 -9.24 -4.51
N ARG A 96 -5.16 -9.92 -3.60
CA ARG A 96 -5.01 -11.37 -3.57
C ARG A 96 -5.57 -11.93 -2.26
N GLY A 97 -6.01 -13.11 -2.30
CA GLY A 97 -6.50 -13.81 -1.13
C GLY A 97 -7.92 -14.28 -1.25
#